data_a079e54bec2debcc6847556890dca547
#
_entry.id   a079e54bec2debcc6847556890dca547
#
_cell.length_a   1.000
_cell.length_b   1.000
_cell.length_c   1.000
_cell.angle_alpha   90.00
_cell.angle_beta   90.00
_cell.angle_gamma   90.00
#
_symmetry.space_group_name_H-M   'P 1'
#
loop_
_entity.id
_entity.type
_entity.pdbx_description
1 polymer ?
#
loop_
_entity_poly.entity_id
_entity_poly.type
_entity_poly.pdbx_seq_one_letter_code
_entity_poly.pdbx_strand_id
1 'polypeptide(L)'
;SYRGFAQKGFQVVAVFDNDLSKIGKPLDRESRMEILAAERMGQVIRDLNVQIGIIAVPAEAAQGIADALVIAGIKGILNFAPASLSVPEAVALATVDLALCLEQLVFRVNTQQVAASVRKADADS
;
A
#
# COMPACT_ATOMS: atom_id res chain seq x y z
N SER A 1 1.47 6.68 9.14
CA SER A 1 1.14 5.57 10.04
C SER A 1 -0.37 5.31 10.02
N TYR A 2 -0.78 4.17 10.51
CA TYR A 2 -2.21 3.83 10.50
C TYR A 2 -3.03 4.69 11.46
N ARG A 3 -2.41 5.33 12.45
CA ARG A 3 -3.09 6.34 13.28
C ARG A 3 -3.57 7.53 12.43
N GLY A 4 -2.81 7.92 11.41
CA GLY A 4 -3.22 8.96 10.48
C GLY A 4 -4.46 8.55 9.68
N PHE A 5 -4.59 7.28 9.32
CA PHE A 5 -5.79 6.77 8.68
C PHE A 5 -7.01 6.87 9.59
N ALA A 6 -6.87 6.47 10.87
CA ALA A 6 -7.97 6.55 11.82
C ALA A 6 -8.46 7.99 12.00
N GLN A 7 -7.55 8.98 12.07
CA GLN A 7 -7.90 10.39 12.19
C GLN A 7 -8.67 10.92 10.98
N LYS A 8 -8.50 10.31 9.80
CA LYS A 8 -9.20 10.68 8.57
C LYS A 8 -10.44 9.84 8.29
N GLY A 9 -10.91 9.08 9.27
CA GLY A 9 -12.08 8.22 9.10
C GLY A 9 -11.77 6.82 8.57
N PHE A 10 -10.50 6.43 8.51
CA PHE A 10 -10.09 5.10 8.10
C PHE A 10 -9.61 4.30 9.30
N GLN A 11 -9.81 3.00 9.26
CA GLN A 11 -9.34 2.10 10.30
C GLN A 11 -8.71 0.87 9.66
N VAL A 12 -7.48 0.55 10.05
CA VAL A 12 -6.84 -0.71 9.66
C VAL A 12 -7.35 -1.79 10.60
N VAL A 13 -8.01 -2.80 10.04
CA VAL A 13 -8.67 -3.86 10.81
C VAL A 13 -7.94 -5.18 10.75
N ALA A 14 -7.08 -5.39 9.73
CA ALA A 14 -6.31 -6.62 9.60
C ALA A 14 -5.12 -6.40 8.67
N VAL A 15 -4.05 -7.15 8.90
CA VAL A 15 -2.84 -7.18 8.07
C VAL A 15 -2.50 -8.64 7.77
N PHE A 16 -2.19 -8.96 6.53
CA PHE A 16 -1.91 -10.32 6.08
C PHE A 16 -0.54 -10.42 5.42
N ASP A 17 0.11 -11.55 5.60
CA ASP A 17 1.34 -11.89 4.92
C ASP A 17 1.38 -13.40 4.70
N ASN A 18 2.05 -13.84 3.65
CA ASN A 18 2.30 -15.26 3.40
C ASN A 18 3.68 -15.69 3.89
N ASP A 19 4.48 -14.78 4.44
CA ASP A 19 5.76 -15.09 5.06
C ASP A 19 5.51 -15.66 6.46
N LEU A 20 5.74 -16.96 6.62
CA LEU A 20 5.49 -17.67 7.87
C LEU A 20 6.27 -17.08 9.05
N SER A 21 7.42 -16.46 8.80
CA SER A 21 8.21 -15.83 9.87
C SER A 21 7.56 -14.58 10.45
N LYS A 22 6.64 -13.95 9.71
CA LYS A 22 5.95 -12.72 10.13
C LYS A 22 4.58 -12.98 10.74
N ILE A 23 3.96 -14.13 10.46
CA ILE A 23 2.62 -14.46 10.94
C ILE A 23 2.62 -14.61 12.46
N GLY A 24 1.63 -14.02 13.10
CA GLY A 24 1.50 -14.02 14.56
C GLY A 24 2.31 -12.96 15.27
N LYS A 25 3.17 -12.23 14.56
CA LYS A 25 3.95 -11.14 15.14
C LYS A 25 3.14 -9.85 15.16
N PRO A 26 3.36 -8.97 16.17
CA PRO A 26 2.68 -7.68 16.17
C PRO A 26 3.17 -6.81 15.01
N LEU A 27 2.27 -5.99 14.48
CA LEU A 27 2.58 -5.07 13.40
C LEU A 27 3.66 -4.05 13.81
N ASP A 28 3.56 -3.55 15.04
CA ASP A 28 4.56 -2.70 15.67
C ASP A 28 4.51 -2.92 17.20
N ARG A 29 5.39 -2.23 17.94
CA ARG A 29 5.50 -2.39 19.39
C ARG A 29 4.26 -1.97 20.16
N GLU A 30 3.48 -1.04 19.64
CA GLU A 30 2.30 -0.47 20.28
C GLU A 30 1.00 -1.10 19.82
N SER A 31 1.03 -1.79 18.68
CA SER A 31 -0.16 -2.37 18.08
C SER A 31 -0.50 -3.71 18.72
N ARG A 32 -1.80 -3.91 18.99
CA ARG A 32 -2.34 -5.21 19.35
C ARG A 32 -2.67 -6.06 18.12
N MET A 33 -2.50 -5.49 16.93
CA MET A 33 -2.82 -6.15 15.67
C MET A 33 -1.68 -7.06 15.26
N GLU A 34 -1.98 -8.34 15.06
CA GLU A 34 -1.02 -9.33 14.59
C GLU A 34 -1.10 -9.47 13.07
N ILE A 35 0.01 -9.88 12.47
CA ILE A 35 0.03 -10.23 11.06
C ILE A 35 -0.58 -11.62 10.91
N LEU A 36 -1.58 -11.74 10.05
CA LEU A 36 -2.35 -12.95 9.83
C LEU A 36 -1.92 -13.68 8.57
N ALA A 37 -2.17 -14.97 8.52
CA ALA A 37 -1.96 -15.76 7.31
C ALA A 37 -2.92 -15.32 6.21
N ALA A 38 -2.43 -15.26 4.97
CA ALA A 38 -3.23 -14.81 3.82
C ALA A 38 -4.46 -15.71 3.60
N GLU A 39 -4.41 -16.97 3.97
CA GLU A 39 -5.52 -17.91 3.85
C GLU A 39 -6.73 -17.52 4.71
N ARG A 40 -6.52 -16.69 5.73
CA ARG A 40 -7.61 -16.20 6.60
C ARG A 40 -8.31 -14.97 6.03
N MET A 41 -7.80 -14.42 4.96
CA MET A 41 -8.25 -13.12 4.41
C MET A 41 -9.75 -13.12 4.08
N GLY A 42 -10.25 -14.15 3.41
CA GLY A 42 -11.66 -14.22 3.02
C GLY A 42 -12.59 -14.19 4.22
N GLN A 43 -12.28 -14.97 5.26
CA GLN A 43 -13.10 -15.01 6.47
C GLN A 43 -13.07 -13.67 7.21
N VAL A 44 -11.89 -13.07 7.34
CA VAL A 44 -11.74 -11.78 8.05
C VAL A 44 -12.49 -10.67 7.32
N ILE A 45 -12.40 -10.62 5.99
CA ILE A 45 -13.14 -9.63 5.20
C ILE A 45 -14.64 -9.74 5.45
N ARG A 46 -15.17 -10.95 5.46
CA ARG A 46 -16.61 -11.17 5.70
C ARG A 46 -16.99 -10.84 7.14
N ASP A 47 -16.22 -11.34 8.12
CA ASP A 47 -16.55 -11.18 9.53
C ASP A 47 -16.46 -9.73 10.01
N LEU A 48 -15.48 -8.97 9.51
CA LEU A 48 -15.26 -7.58 9.89
C LEU A 48 -15.85 -6.58 8.89
N ASN A 49 -16.51 -7.06 7.84
CA ASN A 49 -17.10 -6.23 6.79
C ASN A 49 -16.09 -5.23 6.21
N VAL A 50 -14.93 -5.74 5.81
CA VAL A 50 -13.86 -4.91 5.25
C VAL A 50 -14.28 -4.38 3.89
N GLN A 51 -14.15 -3.08 3.67
CA GLN A 51 -14.58 -2.42 2.45
C GLN A 51 -13.46 -2.28 1.42
N ILE A 52 -12.25 -2.00 1.88
CA ILE A 52 -11.12 -1.66 1.01
C ILE A 52 -9.94 -2.55 1.36
N GLY A 53 -9.32 -3.13 0.33
CA GLY A 53 -8.06 -3.84 0.44
C GLY A 53 -6.92 -3.01 -0.11
N ILE A 54 -5.79 -3.03 0.56
CA ILE A 54 -4.56 -2.38 0.11
C ILE A 54 -3.56 -3.47 -0.25
N ILE A 55 -3.05 -3.44 -1.49
CA ILE A 55 -2.10 -4.42 -1.99
C ILE A 55 -0.73 -3.78 -2.08
N ALA A 56 0.25 -4.36 -1.36
CA ALA A 56 1.63 -3.89 -1.34
C ALA A 56 2.60 -5.08 -1.39
N VAL A 57 2.39 -5.97 -2.37
CA VAL A 57 3.19 -7.17 -2.57
C VAL A 57 3.98 -7.05 -3.88
N PRO A 58 4.96 -7.93 -4.15
CA PRO A 58 5.65 -7.94 -5.45
C PRO A 58 4.67 -8.14 -6.61
N ALA A 59 5.06 -7.66 -7.79
CA ALA A 59 4.22 -7.68 -8.99
C ALA A 59 3.64 -9.07 -9.29
N GLU A 60 4.45 -10.12 -9.10
CA GLU A 60 4.08 -11.50 -9.42
C GLU A 60 2.93 -12.02 -8.54
N ALA A 61 2.79 -11.48 -7.33
CA ALA A 61 1.77 -11.92 -6.37
C ALA A 61 0.50 -11.07 -6.42
N ALA A 62 0.55 -9.90 -7.03
CA ALA A 62 -0.49 -8.89 -6.89
C ALA A 62 -1.85 -9.33 -7.45
N GLN A 63 -1.88 -9.91 -8.65
CA GLN A 63 -3.14 -10.32 -9.26
C GLN A 63 -3.83 -11.44 -8.46
N GLY A 64 -3.06 -12.40 -7.95
CA GLY A 64 -3.61 -13.47 -7.11
C GLY A 64 -4.26 -12.94 -5.83
N ILE A 65 -3.64 -11.94 -5.20
CA ILE A 65 -4.20 -11.29 -4.02
C ILE A 65 -5.47 -10.51 -4.39
N ALA A 66 -5.44 -9.79 -5.50
CA ALA A 66 -6.63 -9.06 -5.99
C ALA A 66 -7.79 -10.02 -6.23
N ASP A 67 -7.54 -11.16 -6.88
CA ASP A 67 -8.57 -12.18 -7.14
C ASP A 67 -9.18 -12.69 -5.84
N ALA A 68 -8.35 -12.97 -4.83
CA ALA A 68 -8.81 -13.43 -3.52
C ALA A 68 -9.66 -12.38 -2.82
N LEU A 69 -9.28 -11.11 -2.89
CA LEU A 69 -10.04 -10.01 -2.34
C LEU A 69 -11.41 -9.88 -3.02
N VAL A 70 -11.45 -10.00 -4.32
CA VAL A 70 -12.70 -9.94 -5.11
C VAL A 70 -13.63 -11.07 -4.72
N ILE A 71 -13.12 -12.30 -4.63
CA ILE A 71 -13.91 -13.47 -4.22
C ILE A 71 -14.47 -13.28 -2.81
N ALA A 72 -13.71 -12.64 -1.92
CA ALA A 72 -14.14 -12.38 -0.55
C ALA A 72 -15.19 -11.25 -0.43
N GLY A 73 -15.45 -10.53 -1.53
CA GLY A 73 -16.48 -9.48 -1.56
C GLY A 73 -15.97 -8.07 -1.29
N ILE A 74 -14.68 -7.83 -1.50
CA ILE A 74 -14.12 -6.47 -1.33
C ILE A 74 -14.80 -5.48 -2.28
N LYS A 75 -14.99 -4.24 -1.83
CA LYS A 75 -15.62 -3.18 -2.64
C LYS A 75 -14.62 -2.34 -3.41
N GLY A 76 -13.43 -2.17 -2.87
CA GLY A 76 -12.39 -1.38 -3.49
C GLY A 76 -11.00 -1.91 -3.20
N ILE A 77 -10.07 -1.63 -4.11
CA ILE A 77 -8.67 -2.03 -3.98
C ILE A 77 -7.79 -0.83 -4.26
N LEU A 78 -6.86 -0.56 -3.34
CA LEU A 78 -5.75 0.37 -3.57
C LEU A 78 -4.51 -0.44 -3.82
N ASN A 79 -3.96 -0.34 -5.02
CA ASN A 79 -2.81 -1.14 -5.46
C ASN A 79 -1.53 -0.32 -5.46
N PHE A 80 -0.55 -0.69 -4.65
CA PHE A 80 0.80 -0.15 -4.66
C PHE A 80 1.81 -1.07 -5.36
N ALA A 81 1.40 -2.28 -5.75
CA ALA A 81 2.29 -3.20 -6.46
C ALA A 81 2.57 -2.68 -7.88
N PRO A 82 3.78 -2.90 -8.43
CA PRO A 82 4.11 -2.48 -9.79
C PRO A 82 3.53 -3.45 -10.83
N ALA A 83 2.22 -3.57 -10.85
CA ALA A 83 1.48 -4.48 -11.72
C ALA A 83 0.16 -3.86 -12.13
N SER A 84 -0.25 -4.08 -13.37
CA SER A 84 -1.59 -3.74 -13.83
C SER A 84 -2.54 -4.84 -13.41
N LEU A 85 -3.52 -4.51 -12.57
CA LEU A 85 -4.49 -5.47 -12.07
C LEU A 85 -5.75 -5.46 -12.91
N SER A 86 -6.35 -6.63 -13.07
CA SER A 86 -7.66 -6.80 -13.69
C SER A 86 -8.66 -7.17 -12.60
N VAL A 87 -9.71 -6.35 -12.45
CA VAL A 87 -10.78 -6.58 -11.48
C VAL A 87 -12.14 -6.37 -12.16
N PRO A 88 -13.22 -6.98 -11.62
CA PRO A 88 -14.56 -6.73 -12.16
C PRO A 88 -14.93 -5.25 -12.08
N GLU A 89 -15.79 -4.82 -12.99
CA GLU A 89 -16.26 -3.42 -13.06
C GLU A 89 -16.90 -2.94 -11.75
N ALA A 90 -17.53 -3.84 -11.02
CA ALA A 90 -18.19 -3.52 -9.76
C ALA A 90 -17.20 -3.22 -8.62
N VAL A 91 -15.91 -3.56 -8.78
CA VAL A 91 -14.88 -3.29 -7.78
C VAL A 91 -14.12 -2.03 -8.19
N ALA A 92 -14.08 -1.04 -7.31
CA ALA A 92 -13.29 0.17 -7.55
C ALA A 92 -11.80 -0.14 -7.41
N LEU A 93 -10.99 0.32 -8.35
CA LEU A 93 -9.54 0.08 -8.34
C LEU A 93 -8.81 1.41 -8.50
N ALA A 94 -7.88 1.67 -7.61
CA ALA A 94 -6.92 2.76 -7.74
C ALA A 94 -5.52 2.18 -7.68
N THR A 95 -4.64 2.59 -8.60
CA THR A 95 -3.26 2.14 -8.63
C THR A 95 -2.34 3.34 -8.42
N VAL A 96 -1.39 3.20 -7.50
CA VAL A 96 -0.34 4.19 -7.24
C VAL A 96 0.98 3.61 -7.71
N ASP A 97 1.59 4.27 -8.71
CA ASP A 97 2.89 3.86 -9.23
C ASP A 97 3.99 4.47 -8.34
N LEU A 98 4.44 3.70 -7.35
CA LEU A 98 5.47 4.15 -6.42
C LEU A 98 6.80 4.41 -7.11
N ALA A 99 7.14 3.62 -8.15
CA ALA A 99 8.38 3.82 -8.90
C ALA A 99 8.36 5.18 -9.62
N LEU A 100 7.24 5.51 -10.27
CA LEU A 100 7.08 6.80 -10.92
C LEU A 100 7.12 7.95 -9.92
N CYS A 101 6.45 7.81 -8.78
CA CYS A 101 6.47 8.82 -7.73
C CYS A 101 7.90 9.06 -7.22
N LEU A 102 8.67 7.99 -7.03
CA LEU A 102 10.06 8.09 -6.59
C LEU A 102 10.93 8.76 -7.64
N GLU A 103 10.78 8.40 -8.92
CA GLU A 103 11.51 9.03 -10.01
C GLU A 103 11.25 10.53 -10.08
N GLN A 104 9.99 10.94 -9.93
CA GLN A 104 9.62 12.35 -9.90
C GLN A 104 10.24 13.08 -8.72
N LEU A 105 10.28 12.44 -7.55
CA LEU A 105 10.88 13.01 -6.36
C LEU A 105 12.39 13.19 -6.53
N VAL A 106 13.08 12.17 -7.05
CA VAL A 106 14.52 12.25 -7.34
C VAL A 106 14.80 13.38 -8.31
N PHE A 107 14.01 13.52 -9.36
CA PHE A 107 14.15 14.61 -10.33
C PHE A 107 14.01 15.97 -9.66
N ARG A 108 13.01 16.15 -8.79
CA ARG A 108 12.81 17.42 -8.05
C ARG A 108 13.99 17.73 -7.13
N VAL A 109 14.50 16.74 -6.41
CA VAL A 109 15.65 16.91 -5.52
C VAL A 109 16.88 17.35 -6.33
N ASN A 110 17.17 16.69 -7.44
CA ASN A 110 18.29 17.03 -8.29
C ASN A 110 18.15 18.43 -8.90
N THR A 111 16.96 18.79 -9.33
CA THR A 111 16.66 20.12 -9.87
C THR A 111 16.86 21.21 -8.81
N GLN A 112 16.42 20.98 -7.57
CA GLN A 112 16.61 21.90 -6.47
C GLN A 112 18.08 22.06 -6.12
N GLN A 113 18.88 20.98 -6.14
CA GLN A 113 20.31 21.03 -5.89
C GLN A 113 21.05 21.83 -6.97
N VAL A 114 20.70 21.65 -8.23
CA VAL A 114 21.27 22.39 -9.34
C VAL A 114 20.94 23.89 -9.19
N ALA A 115 19.69 24.23 -8.90
CA ALA A 115 19.28 25.60 -8.70
C ALA A 115 20.01 26.27 -7.51
N ALA A 116 20.18 25.53 -6.42
CA ALA A 116 20.92 26.03 -5.25
C ALA A 116 22.41 26.25 -5.59
N SER A 117 23.02 25.36 -6.36
CA SER A 117 24.41 25.48 -6.80
C SER A 117 24.62 26.70 -7.67
N VAL A 118 23.70 26.97 -8.61
CA VAL A 118 23.75 28.14 -9.49
C VAL A 118 23.62 29.42 -8.65
N ARG A 119 22.68 29.48 -7.72
CA ARG A 119 22.49 30.65 -6.85
C ARG A 119 23.70 30.92 -5.98
N LYS A 120 24.35 29.88 -5.46
CA LYS A 120 25.57 30.02 -4.66
C LYS A 120 26.72 30.56 -5.50
N ALA A 121 26.91 30.07 -6.72
CA ALA A 121 27.94 30.56 -7.62
C ALA A 121 27.73 32.06 -7.95
N ASP A 122 26.51 32.48 -8.18
CA ASP A 122 26.17 33.89 -8.44
C ASP A 122 26.47 34.78 -7.20
N ALA A 123 26.21 34.26 -6.00
CA ALA A 123 26.48 34.99 -4.76
C ALA A 123 27.99 35.14 -4.50
N ASP A 124 28.80 34.18 -4.92
CA ASP A 124 30.25 34.17 -4.71
C ASP A 124 30.99 34.99 -5.75
N SER A 125 30.35 35.42 -6.81
CA SER A 125 30.95 36.26 -7.86
C SER A 125 30.60 37.72 -7.67
#